data_10d2ce6094e3a50c3fcdc797354c97b5
#
_entry.id   10d2ce6094e3a50c3fcdc797354c97b5
#
_cell.length_a   1.000
_cell.length_b   1.000
_cell.length_c   1.000
_cell.angle_alpha   90.00
_cell.angle_beta   90.00
_cell.angle_gamma   90.00
#
_symmetry.space_group_name_H-M   'P 1'
#
loop_
_entity.id
_entity.type
_entity.pdbx_description
1 polymer ?
#
loop_
_entity_poly.entity_id
_entity_poly.type
_entity_poly.pdbx_seq_one_letter_code
_entity_poly.pdbx_strand_id
1 'polypeptide(L)'
;MIIGISGKKRSGKDTVFSMIDAITAHEVRTTRTAFGDQIKQEIADSMNITVADIDADKERFRPLLQFWGAEFRRGYCGDDYWIKKMRLAAATWYARDWLIITDVRFPNEAELVRELDGVLIRVERDTGLDDTHDSETALDDYDHFDFRLKNDGSLDDLETAVVEIVSDIYKREPIHQ
;
A
#
# COMPACT_ATOMS: atom_id res chain seq x y z
N MET A 1 3.84 2.36 -14.40
CA MET A 1 2.94 1.34 -13.75
C MET A 1 2.57 1.78 -12.35
N ILE A 2 1.34 1.55 -11.91
CA ILE A 2 0.92 1.72 -10.51
C ILE A 2 0.69 0.33 -9.91
N ILE A 3 1.20 0.10 -8.70
CA ILE A 3 1.03 -1.16 -7.97
C ILE A 3 0.48 -0.85 -6.59
N GLY A 4 -0.66 -1.44 -6.25
CA GLY A 4 -1.23 -1.39 -4.92
C GLY A 4 -0.93 -2.68 -4.16
N ILE A 5 -0.31 -2.58 -2.98
CA ILE A 5 -0.05 -3.72 -2.10
C ILE A 5 -1.01 -3.66 -0.92
N SER A 6 -1.80 -4.69 -0.75
CA SER A 6 -2.71 -4.91 0.36
C SER A 6 -2.27 -6.09 1.23
N GLY A 7 -2.77 -6.16 2.45
CA GLY A 7 -2.50 -7.25 3.40
C GLY A 7 -2.63 -6.77 4.83
N LYS A 8 -2.91 -7.68 5.75
CA LYS A 8 -3.06 -7.38 7.19
C LYS A 8 -1.76 -6.88 7.81
N LYS A 9 -1.84 -6.34 9.01
CA LYS A 9 -0.66 -5.94 9.80
C LYS A 9 0.33 -7.12 9.90
N ARG A 10 1.62 -6.85 9.67
CA ARG A 10 2.71 -7.86 9.70
C ARG A 10 2.62 -8.96 8.63
N SER A 11 1.81 -8.79 7.59
CA SER A 11 1.77 -9.77 6.50
C SER A 11 3.03 -9.78 5.61
N GLY A 12 3.90 -8.76 5.71
CA GLY A 12 5.14 -8.67 4.93
C GLY A 12 5.08 -7.72 3.74
N LYS A 13 4.11 -6.79 3.68
CA LYS A 13 3.98 -5.82 2.58
C LYS A 13 5.26 -5.00 2.32
N ASP A 14 5.93 -4.55 3.38
CA ASP A 14 7.16 -3.77 3.25
C ASP A 14 8.31 -4.64 2.70
N THR A 15 8.35 -5.93 3.04
CA THR A 15 9.32 -6.90 2.49
C THR A 15 9.05 -7.11 1.00
N VAL A 16 7.79 -7.29 0.61
CA VAL A 16 7.38 -7.42 -0.79
C VAL A 16 7.76 -6.17 -1.60
N PHE A 17 7.51 -4.97 -1.05
CA PHE A 17 7.98 -3.73 -1.68
C PHE A 17 9.50 -3.74 -1.89
N SER A 18 10.27 -4.06 -0.85
CA SER A 18 11.74 -4.08 -0.93
C SER A 18 12.26 -5.09 -1.95
N MET A 19 11.60 -6.24 -2.09
CA MET A 19 11.93 -7.25 -3.12
C MET A 19 11.61 -6.72 -4.53
N ILE A 20 10.44 -6.12 -4.74
CA ILE A 20 10.09 -5.50 -6.04
C ILE A 20 11.13 -4.44 -6.41
N ASP A 21 11.47 -3.54 -5.49
CA ASP A 21 12.47 -2.48 -5.69
C ASP A 21 13.84 -3.07 -6.10
N ALA A 22 14.30 -4.10 -5.40
CA ALA A 22 15.58 -4.76 -5.69
C ALA A 22 15.57 -5.47 -7.06
N ILE A 23 14.50 -6.18 -7.40
CA ILE A 23 14.36 -6.92 -8.66
C ILE A 23 14.34 -5.95 -9.85
N THR A 24 13.66 -4.81 -9.72
CA THR A 24 13.47 -3.84 -10.82
C THR A 24 14.57 -2.79 -10.92
N ALA A 25 15.48 -2.69 -9.95
CA ALA A 25 16.44 -1.58 -9.77
C ALA A 25 17.29 -1.21 -10.99
N HIS A 26 17.51 -2.15 -11.91
CA HIS A 26 18.31 -1.92 -13.14
C HIS A 26 17.47 -1.49 -14.35
N GLU A 27 16.16 -1.59 -14.28
CA GLU A 27 15.26 -1.38 -15.43
C GLU A 27 14.29 -0.22 -15.16
N VAL A 28 13.75 -0.13 -13.95
CA VAL A 28 12.72 0.84 -13.57
C VAL A 28 13.02 1.40 -12.18
N ARG A 29 12.82 2.70 -12.01
CA ARG A 29 12.84 3.29 -10.68
C ARG A 29 11.50 3.08 -10.00
N THR A 30 11.51 2.57 -8.78
CA THR A 30 10.31 2.48 -7.95
C THR A 30 10.18 3.70 -7.04
N THR A 31 8.96 4.14 -6.80
CA THR A 31 8.64 5.18 -5.82
C THR A 31 7.59 4.62 -4.85
N ARG A 32 7.96 4.56 -3.57
CA ARG A 32 7.02 4.14 -2.52
C ARG A 32 6.13 5.31 -2.12
N THR A 33 4.84 5.03 -1.94
CA THR A 33 3.89 5.91 -1.26
C THR A 33 2.92 5.09 -0.41
N ALA A 34 2.24 5.75 0.52
CA ALA A 34 1.24 5.11 1.37
C ALA A 34 0.15 6.12 1.78
N PHE A 35 -1.08 5.66 1.95
CA PHE A 35 -2.14 6.48 2.54
C PHE A 35 -1.78 6.89 3.98
N GLY A 36 -1.17 5.98 4.72
CA GLY A 36 -0.67 6.23 6.08
C GLY A 36 0.37 7.33 6.19
N ASP A 37 1.17 7.58 5.14
CA ASP A 37 2.16 8.66 5.15
C ASP A 37 1.47 10.03 5.16
N GLN A 38 0.37 10.17 4.43
CA GLN A 38 -0.44 11.40 4.43
C GLN A 38 -1.17 11.61 5.76
N ILE A 39 -1.65 10.53 6.38
CA ILE A 39 -2.26 10.57 7.72
C ILE A 39 -1.26 11.05 8.75
N LYS A 40 -0.04 10.47 8.74
CA LYS A 40 1.03 10.87 9.65
C LYS A 40 1.42 12.33 9.47
N GLN A 41 1.51 12.81 8.21
CA GLN A 41 1.84 14.20 7.94
C GLN A 41 0.81 15.16 8.53
N GLU A 42 -0.50 14.90 8.35
CA GLU A 42 -1.54 15.74 8.94
C GLU A 42 -1.51 15.75 10.47
N ILE A 43 -1.26 14.60 11.10
CA ILE A 43 -1.13 14.50 12.55
C ILE A 43 0.12 15.26 13.01
N ALA A 44 1.25 15.08 12.36
CA ALA A 44 2.50 15.74 12.67
C ALA A 44 2.33 17.28 12.63
N ASP A 45 1.72 17.80 11.56
CA ASP A 45 1.42 19.22 11.39
C ASP A 45 0.47 19.74 12.47
N SER A 46 -0.59 18.96 12.80
CA SER A 46 -1.59 19.35 13.79
C SER A 46 -1.05 19.37 15.22
N MET A 47 -0.07 18.51 15.53
CA MET A 47 0.52 18.39 16.86
C MET A 47 1.85 19.15 17.00
N ASN A 48 2.34 19.75 15.92
CA ASN A 48 3.64 20.40 15.84
C ASN A 48 4.82 19.48 16.26
N ILE A 49 4.78 18.24 15.73
CA ILE A 49 5.81 17.21 15.87
C ILE A 49 6.27 16.77 14.47
N THR A 50 7.23 15.86 14.40
CA THR A 50 7.67 15.31 13.10
C THR A 50 7.04 13.95 12.81
N VAL A 51 7.00 13.55 11.55
CA VAL A 51 6.63 12.16 11.16
C VAL A 51 7.59 11.15 11.78
N ALA A 52 8.87 11.52 11.94
CA ALA A 52 9.86 10.67 12.60
C ALA A 52 9.52 10.39 14.07
N ASP A 53 8.94 11.38 14.79
CA ASP A 53 8.49 11.17 16.18
C ASP A 53 7.33 10.16 16.24
N ILE A 54 6.43 10.19 15.25
CA ILE A 54 5.33 9.22 15.13
C ILE A 54 5.89 7.82 14.82
N ASP A 55 6.86 7.71 13.90
CA ASP A 55 7.45 6.43 13.52
C ASP A 55 8.31 5.83 14.63
N ALA A 56 8.96 6.65 15.46
CA ALA A 56 9.75 6.20 16.61
C ALA A 56 8.89 5.51 17.69
N ASP A 57 7.61 5.89 17.83
CA ASP A 57 6.68 5.29 18.80
C ASP A 57 5.33 4.93 18.14
N LYS A 58 5.39 4.21 17.03
CA LYS A 58 4.26 3.88 16.17
C LYS A 58 3.12 3.17 16.90
N GLU A 59 3.42 2.32 17.87
CA GLU A 59 2.38 1.61 18.63
C GLU A 59 1.57 2.58 19.54
N ARG A 60 2.21 3.58 20.12
CA ARG A 60 1.52 4.64 20.88
C ARG A 60 0.62 5.49 19.99
N PHE A 61 1.09 5.83 18.78
CA PHE A 61 0.33 6.64 17.85
C PHE A 61 -0.72 5.86 17.05
N ARG A 62 -0.70 4.52 17.08
CA ARG A 62 -1.62 3.68 16.30
C ARG A 62 -3.10 4.03 16.50
N PRO A 63 -3.64 4.17 17.73
CA PRO A 63 -5.05 4.53 17.92
C PRO A 63 -5.40 5.87 17.28
N LEU A 64 -4.49 6.85 17.37
CA LEU A 64 -4.67 8.15 16.75
C LEU A 64 -4.61 8.10 15.23
N LEU A 65 -3.70 7.30 14.66
CA LEU A 65 -3.60 7.08 13.22
C LEU A 65 -4.87 6.45 12.66
N GLN A 66 -5.42 5.45 13.35
CA GLN A 66 -6.67 4.78 12.97
C GLN A 66 -7.84 5.75 13.06
N PHE A 67 -8.01 6.41 14.20
CA PHE A 67 -9.06 7.42 14.40
C PHE A 67 -8.99 8.55 13.35
N TRP A 68 -7.80 9.12 13.12
CA TRP A 68 -7.63 10.23 12.18
C TRP A 68 -7.93 9.80 10.74
N GLY A 69 -7.45 8.63 10.36
CA GLY A 69 -7.58 8.10 9.01
C GLY A 69 -8.98 7.62 8.67
N ALA A 70 -9.59 6.83 9.55
CA ALA A 70 -10.88 6.19 9.30
C ALA A 70 -12.04 7.02 9.88
N GLU A 71 -12.11 7.20 11.21
CA GLU A 71 -13.31 7.77 11.83
C GLU A 71 -13.40 9.28 11.59
N PHE A 72 -12.28 10.02 11.74
CA PHE A 72 -12.32 11.47 11.62
C PHE A 72 -12.38 11.94 10.17
N ARG A 73 -11.36 11.65 9.36
CA ARG A 73 -11.33 12.21 8.00
C ARG A 73 -12.38 11.58 7.08
N ARG A 74 -12.52 10.27 7.08
CA ARG A 74 -13.56 9.62 6.27
C ARG A 74 -14.95 9.95 6.78
N GLY A 75 -15.17 9.94 8.10
CA GLY A 75 -16.48 10.21 8.70
C GLY A 75 -16.96 11.65 8.51
N TYR A 76 -16.10 12.66 8.59
CA TYR A 76 -16.49 14.07 8.52
C TYR A 76 -16.19 14.76 7.19
N CYS A 77 -15.16 14.29 6.45
CA CYS A 77 -14.76 14.91 5.19
C CYS A 77 -15.17 14.08 3.95
N GLY A 78 -15.71 12.88 4.18
CA GLY A 78 -16.15 11.93 3.15
C GLY A 78 -15.16 10.82 2.89
N ASP A 79 -15.67 9.65 2.50
CA ASP A 79 -14.90 8.43 2.26
C ASP A 79 -13.79 8.58 1.21
N ASP A 80 -13.95 9.56 0.32
CA ASP A 80 -13.01 9.83 -0.76
C ASP A 80 -11.89 10.83 -0.39
N TYR A 81 -11.82 11.27 0.88
CA TYR A 81 -10.84 12.26 1.32
C TYR A 81 -9.39 11.85 0.98
N TRP A 82 -8.99 10.65 1.38
CA TRP A 82 -7.65 10.12 1.11
C TRP A 82 -7.45 9.75 -0.37
N ILE A 83 -8.53 9.35 -1.06
CA ILE A 83 -8.51 9.08 -2.49
C ILE A 83 -8.12 10.33 -3.28
N LYS A 84 -8.74 11.47 -2.97
CA LYS A 84 -8.42 12.76 -3.60
C LYS A 84 -6.97 13.16 -3.39
N LYS A 85 -6.45 12.98 -2.17
CA LYS A 85 -5.05 13.27 -1.84
C LYS A 85 -4.08 12.35 -2.58
N MET A 86 -4.35 11.04 -2.60
CA MET A 86 -3.51 10.08 -3.31
C MET A 86 -3.55 10.30 -4.82
N ARG A 87 -4.70 10.61 -5.38
CA ARG A 87 -4.84 10.95 -6.80
C ARG A 87 -3.99 12.17 -7.19
N LEU A 88 -3.96 13.20 -6.34
CA LEU A 88 -3.11 14.37 -6.56
C LEU A 88 -1.62 14.01 -6.48
N ALA A 89 -1.23 13.18 -5.52
CA ALA A 89 0.14 12.69 -5.40
C ALA A 89 0.55 11.85 -6.64
N ALA A 90 -0.33 10.94 -7.09
CA ALA A 90 -0.10 10.14 -8.28
C ALA A 90 0.01 10.99 -9.57
N ALA A 91 -0.74 12.09 -9.67
CA ALA A 91 -0.69 12.99 -10.82
C ALA A 91 0.65 13.72 -10.98
N THR A 92 1.44 13.82 -9.93
CA THR A 92 2.78 14.43 -9.96
C THR A 92 3.90 13.41 -10.25
N TRP A 93 3.54 12.15 -10.33
CA TRP A 93 4.47 11.05 -10.55
C TRP A 93 4.82 10.87 -12.04
N TYR A 94 6.05 10.49 -12.33
CA TYR A 94 6.54 10.33 -13.69
C TYR A 94 6.16 8.95 -14.26
N ALA A 95 5.50 8.93 -15.41
CA ALA A 95 4.94 7.71 -16.04
C ALA A 95 5.97 6.60 -16.39
N ARG A 96 7.27 6.89 -16.33
CA ARG A 96 8.34 5.92 -16.59
C ARG A 96 8.75 5.10 -15.37
N ASP A 97 8.34 5.51 -14.17
CA ASP A 97 8.68 4.86 -12.91
C ASP A 97 7.51 3.95 -12.47
N TRP A 98 7.74 3.09 -11.51
CA TRP A 98 6.67 2.36 -10.84
C TRP A 98 6.29 3.07 -9.54
N LEU A 99 5.03 3.45 -9.40
CA LEU A 99 4.48 3.99 -8.17
C LEU A 99 3.86 2.84 -7.35
N ILE A 100 4.41 2.58 -6.18
CA ILE A 100 3.97 1.47 -5.33
C ILE A 100 3.29 2.02 -4.07
N ILE A 101 1.98 1.77 -3.95
CA ILE A 101 1.15 2.13 -2.80
C ILE A 101 1.14 0.93 -1.85
N THR A 102 1.83 1.03 -0.71
CA THR A 102 2.15 -0.13 0.14
C THR A 102 1.12 -0.45 1.22
N ASP A 103 0.00 0.27 1.30
CA ASP A 103 -0.98 0.12 2.37
C ASP A 103 -2.43 0.25 1.91
N VAL A 104 -2.77 -0.35 0.78
CA VAL A 104 -4.16 -0.42 0.31
C VAL A 104 -5.01 -1.23 1.30
N ARG A 105 -6.01 -0.59 1.93
CA ARG A 105 -6.78 -1.16 3.04
C ARG A 105 -8.29 -1.11 2.85
N PHE A 106 -8.80 -0.22 2.01
CA PHE A 106 -10.22 -0.03 1.78
C PHE A 106 -10.60 -0.28 0.32
N PRO A 107 -11.84 -0.71 0.04
CA PRO A 107 -12.31 -0.96 -1.33
C PRO A 107 -12.11 0.23 -2.28
N ASN A 108 -12.40 1.45 -1.83
CA ASN A 108 -12.22 2.65 -2.66
C ASN A 108 -10.74 2.98 -2.94
N GLU A 109 -9.81 2.56 -2.07
CA GLU A 109 -8.37 2.65 -2.34
C GLU A 109 -7.94 1.63 -3.40
N ALA A 110 -8.48 0.42 -3.33
CA ALA A 110 -8.26 -0.60 -4.35
C ALA A 110 -8.84 -0.17 -5.71
N GLU A 111 -10.05 0.40 -5.71
CA GLU A 111 -10.66 0.94 -6.94
C GLU A 111 -9.84 2.10 -7.53
N LEU A 112 -9.25 2.97 -6.71
CA LEU A 112 -8.33 4.01 -7.20
C LEU A 112 -7.16 3.41 -7.98
N VAL A 113 -6.54 2.34 -7.47
CA VAL A 113 -5.44 1.66 -8.18
C VAL A 113 -5.93 1.13 -9.53
N ARG A 114 -7.11 0.53 -9.58
CA ARG A 114 -7.71 0.01 -10.82
C ARG A 114 -8.08 1.12 -11.81
N GLU A 115 -8.66 2.22 -11.35
CA GLU A 115 -8.98 3.41 -12.17
C GLU A 115 -7.74 4.04 -12.83
N LEU A 116 -6.57 3.83 -12.21
CA LEU A 116 -5.28 4.28 -12.72
C LEU A 116 -4.56 3.19 -13.54
N ASP A 117 -5.30 2.17 -14.03
CA ASP A 117 -4.77 1.02 -14.77
C ASP A 117 -3.63 0.29 -14.03
N GLY A 118 -3.71 0.29 -12.69
CA GLY A 118 -2.74 -0.34 -11.82
C GLY A 118 -3.03 -1.81 -11.52
N VAL A 119 -2.09 -2.44 -10.86
CA VAL A 119 -2.11 -3.85 -10.43
C VAL A 119 -2.27 -3.93 -8.92
N LEU A 120 -3.13 -4.83 -8.44
CA LEU A 120 -3.38 -5.08 -7.01
C LEU A 120 -2.78 -6.41 -6.57
N ILE A 121 -1.92 -6.36 -5.54
CA ILE A 121 -1.29 -7.53 -4.92
C ILE A 121 -1.83 -7.66 -3.49
N ARG A 122 -2.41 -8.81 -3.13
CA ARG A 122 -2.78 -9.15 -1.75
C ARG A 122 -1.71 -10.04 -1.14
N VAL A 123 -1.05 -9.57 -0.08
CA VAL A 123 -0.10 -10.35 0.71
C VAL A 123 -0.85 -11.02 1.85
N GLU A 124 -0.87 -12.34 1.85
CA GLU A 124 -1.58 -13.19 2.79
C GLU A 124 -0.57 -13.89 3.71
N ARG A 125 -0.76 -13.74 5.02
CA ARG A 125 0.02 -14.42 6.05
C ARG A 125 -0.86 -14.62 7.27
N ASP A 126 -0.80 -15.80 7.87
CA ASP A 126 -1.33 -15.99 9.22
C ASP A 126 -0.39 -15.29 10.22
N THR A 127 -0.82 -14.18 10.76
CA THR A 127 -0.04 -13.39 11.72
C THR A 127 -0.39 -13.69 13.16
N GLY A 128 -1.42 -14.50 13.40
CA GLY A 128 -1.98 -14.75 14.73
C GLY A 128 -2.52 -13.50 15.43
N LEU A 129 -2.72 -12.40 14.69
CA LEU A 129 -3.26 -11.14 15.22
C LEU A 129 -4.75 -11.05 14.90
N ASP A 130 -5.55 -10.90 15.93
CA ASP A 130 -6.99 -10.66 15.84
C ASP A 130 -7.26 -9.13 15.94
N ASP A 131 -6.95 -8.40 14.87
CA ASP A 131 -7.22 -6.97 14.77
C ASP A 131 -8.50 -6.78 13.93
N THR A 132 -9.59 -6.40 14.60
CA THR A 132 -10.92 -6.25 14.00
C THR A 132 -11.21 -4.83 13.50
N HIS A 133 -10.24 -3.93 13.55
CA HIS A 133 -10.42 -2.57 13.05
C HIS A 133 -10.71 -2.59 11.53
N ASP A 134 -11.61 -1.71 11.07
CA ASP A 134 -12.04 -1.66 9.66
C ASP A 134 -10.87 -1.60 8.67
N SER A 135 -9.79 -0.88 8.99
CA SER A 135 -8.60 -0.82 8.14
C SER A 135 -7.83 -2.15 8.01
N GLU A 136 -8.14 -3.17 8.80
CA GLU A 136 -7.54 -4.51 8.71
C GLU A 136 -8.50 -5.55 8.08
N THR A 137 -9.81 -5.27 8.06
CA THR A 137 -10.84 -6.22 7.64
C THR A 137 -11.62 -5.81 6.38
N ALA A 138 -11.63 -4.51 6.03
CA ALA A 138 -12.47 -3.98 4.95
C ALA A 138 -12.21 -4.62 3.55
N LEU A 139 -11.07 -5.29 3.36
CA LEU A 139 -10.74 -6.01 2.12
C LEU A 139 -10.76 -7.55 2.27
N ASP A 140 -11.31 -8.08 3.35
CA ASP A 140 -11.34 -9.54 3.53
C ASP A 140 -12.25 -10.23 2.50
N ASP A 141 -13.37 -9.59 2.15
CA ASP A 141 -14.34 -10.08 1.14
C ASP A 141 -14.10 -9.47 -0.26
N TYR A 142 -12.99 -8.76 -0.47
CA TYR A 142 -12.69 -8.14 -1.76
C TYR A 142 -11.99 -9.13 -2.70
N ASP A 143 -12.59 -9.41 -3.87
CA ASP A 143 -12.14 -10.48 -4.76
C ASP A 143 -11.30 -10.01 -5.97
N HIS A 144 -11.18 -8.71 -6.21
CA HIS A 144 -10.59 -8.16 -7.43
C HIS A 144 -9.09 -7.86 -7.30
N PHE A 145 -8.33 -8.74 -6.62
CA PHE A 145 -6.87 -8.70 -6.63
C PHE A 145 -6.32 -9.40 -7.88
N ASP A 146 -5.34 -8.77 -8.54
CA ASP A 146 -4.64 -9.38 -9.69
C ASP A 146 -3.75 -10.53 -9.25
N PHE A 147 -3.13 -10.39 -8.08
CA PHE A 147 -2.27 -11.41 -7.49
C PHE A 147 -2.57 -11.61 -6.01
N ARG A 148 -2.55 -12.86 -5.56
CA ARG A 148 -2.59 -13.26 -4.15
C ARG A 148 -1.26 -13.94 -3.82
N LEU A 149 -0.50 -13.33 -2.94
CA LEU A 149 0.85 -13.75 -2.56
C LEU A 149 0.82 -14.32 -1.14
N LYS A 150 1.01 -15.64 -1.02
CA LYS A 150 1.13 -16.30 0.28
C LYS A 150 2.52 -16.11 0.84
N ASN A 151 2.61 -15.65 2.08
CA ASN A 151 3.86 -15.41 2.81
C ASN A 151 3.93 -16.26 4.08
N ASP A 152 3.73 -17.58 3.93
CA ASP A 152 3.77 -18.55 5.02
C ASP A 152 5.05 -19.41 4.98
N GLY A 153 5.87 -19.25 3.94
CA GLY A 153 7.12 -19.97 3.71
C GLY A 153 8.38 -19.20 4.14
N SER A 154 9.49 -19.56 3.53
CA SER A 154 10.78 -18.87 3.70
C SER A 154 10.82 -17.54 2.94
N LEU A 155 11.86 -16.72 3.20
CA LEU A 155 12.11 -15.51 2.41
C LEU A 155 12.43 -15.84 0.95
N ASP A 156 13.11 -16.95 0.67
CA ASP A 156 13.45 -17.39 -0.69
C ASP A 156 12.19 -17.80 -1.47
N ASP A 157 11.23 -18.46 -0.80
CA ASP A 157 9.92 -18.76 -1.41
C ASP A 157 9.16 -17.50 -1.75
N LEU A 158 9.17 -16.52 -0.84
CA LEU A 158 8.53 -15.22 -1.06
C LEU A 158 9.19 -14.48 -2.23
N GLU A 159 10.52 -14.44 -2.28
CA GLU A 159 11.26 -13.79 -3.35
C GLU A 159 10.95 -14.44 -4.70
N THR A 160 10.93 -15.76 -4.78
CA THR A 160 10.56 -16.50 -5.99
C THR A 160 9.17 -16.08 -6.49
N ALA A 161 8.19 -16.04 -5.61
CA ALA A 161 6.84 -15.64 -5.96
C ALA A 161 6.75 -14.14 -6.38
N VAL A 162 7.53 -13.26 -5.77
CA VAL A 162 7.62 -11.85 -6.17
C VAL A 162 8.26 -11.71 -7.55
N VAL A 163 9.31 -12.48 -7.88
CA VAL A 163 9.92 -12.51 -9.23
C VAL A 163 8.90 -12.91 -10.29
N GLU A 164 8.08 -13.92 -10.04
CA GLU A 164 7.03 -14.34 -10.96
C GLU A 164 6.01 -13.23 -11.20
N ILE A 165 5.53 -12.57 -10.12
CA ILE A 165 4.59 -11.45 -10.20
C ILE A 165 5.19 -10.30 -11.01
N VAL A 166 6.43 -9.90 -10.73
CA VAL A 166 7.13 -8.82 -11.45
C VAL A 166 7.26 -9.18 -12.93
N SER A 167 7.63 -10.42 -13.26
CA SER A 167 7.70 -10.90 -14.65
C SER A 167 6.34 -10.79 -15.36
N ASP A 168 5.24 -11.11 -14.68
CA ASP A 168 3.91 -11.01 -15.25
C ASP A 168 3.44 -9.56 -15.41
N ILE A 169 3.83 -8.67 -14.49
CA ILE A 169 3.59 -7.23 -14.61
C ILE A 169 4.30 -6.66 -15.84
N TYR A 170 5.57 -7.00 -16.07
CA TYR A 170 6.30 -6.56 -17.27
C TYR A 170 5.63 -7.01 -18.57
N LYS A 171 5.02 -8.20 -18.61
CA LYS A 171 4.28 -8.67 -19.80
C LYS A 171 3.00 -7.88 -20.07
N ARG A 172 2.42 -7.24 -19.03
CA ARG A 172 1.22 -6.40 -19.15
C ARG A 172 1.54 -4.97 -19.60
N GLU A 173 2.77 -4.49 -19.38
CA GLU A 173 3.18 -3.17 -19.86
C GLU A 173 3.25 -3.18 -21.40
N PRO A 174 2.60 -2.24 -22.10
CA PRO A 174 2.81 -2.08 -23.53
C PRO A 174 4.28 -1.70 -23.75
N ILE A 175 4.98 -2.48 -24.60
CA ILE A 175 6.35 -2.16 -25.00
C ILE A 175 6.32 -0.79 -25.68
N HIS A 176 6.68 0.25 -24.93
CA HIS A 176 6.91 1.56 -25.50
C HIS A 176 8.20 1.50 -26.33
N GLN A 177 8.05 1.23 -27.64
CA GLN A 177 9.12 1.40 -28.64
C GLN A 177 9.37 2.88 -28.89
#